data_0f8c385ce8c2c1b8c59d2454961380c5
#
_entry.id   0f8c385ce8c2c1b8c59d2454961380c5
#
_cell.length_a   1.000
_cell.length_b   1.000
_cell.length_c   1.000
_cell.angle_alpha   90.00
_cell.angle_beta   90.00
_cell.angle_gamma   90.00
#
_symmetry.space_group_name_H-M   'P 1'
#
loop_
_entity.id
_entity.type
_entity.pdbx_description
1 polymer ?
#
loop_
_entity_poly.entity_id
_entity_poly.type
_entity_poly.pdbx_seq_one_letter_code
_entity_poly.pdbx_strand_id
1 'polypeptide(L)'
;MHLTTREFFIDGIKRDRWVWSGDAIQSYLMNYYLFFDSESVKRTIWLLRGKDPVTSHSNTIMDYTFYWFLSVYDYYLYSGDRQFVNQLYPRMQTMMDYVLGRTNKNGMVEGMSGDWVFVDWADGYLDKKGELSFEQVLFCRSLETMALCADLVGDKDGQQKYEKLASALKAKLEPTFWNNQKQAFVHNCVDGRQSDAVTRYANMFSVFFDYLNADKQQAIKQSVLLNDEILKITTPYMRFYELEALC
;
A
#
# COMPACT_ATOMS: atom_id res chain seq x y z
N MET A 1 -1.27 -16.11 16.30
CA MET A 1 -0.63 -16.51 15.05
C MET A 1 -0.84 -17.98 14.71
N HIS A 2 -0.49 -18.98 15.53
CA HIS A 2 -0.73 -20.40 15.22
C HIS A 2 -2.16 -20.74 14.78
N LEU A 3 -3.16 -20.08 15.33
CA LEU A 3 -4.56 -20.34 14.98
C LEU A 3 -4.97 -19.77 13.61
N THR A 4 -4.24 -18.79 13.12
CA THR A 4 -4.50 -18.09 11.85
C THR A 4 -3.51 -18.47 10.74
N THR A 5 -2.55 -19.35 11.04
CA THR A 5 -1.55 -19.82 10.09
C THR A 5 -1.68 -21.33 9.92
N ARG A 6 -2.02 -21.77 8.72
CA ARG A 6 -2.04 -23.16 8.30
C ARG A 6 -1.28 -23.28 6.99
N GLU A 7 -1.97 -23.63 5.91
CA GLU A 7 -1.38 -23.54 4.56
C GLU A 7 -1.20 -22.10 4.10
N PHE A 8 -2.04 -21.19 4.60
CA PHE A 8 -2.07 -19.77 4.29
C PHE A 8 -2.25 -18.95 5.57
N PHE A 9 -1.92 -17.66 5.48
CA PHE A 9 -2.27 -16.69 6.52
C PHE A 9 -3.71 -16.20 6.30
N ILE A 10 -4.56 -16.43 7.28
CA ILE A 10 -5.96 -15.99 7.26
C ILE A 10 -6.17 -14.82 8.23
N ASP A 11 -7.14 -13.97 7.94
CA ASP A 11 -7.49 -12.77 8.70
C ASP A 11 -7.84 -13.06 10.17
N GLY A 12 -8.58 -14.14 10.43
CA GLY A 12 -9.01 -14.48 11.77
C GLY A 12 -9.62 -15.87 11.90
N ILE A 13 -9.87 -16.28 13.13
CA ILE A 13 -10.44 -17.61 13.44
C ILE A 13 -11.96 -17.59 13.55
N LYS A 14 -12.57 -16.41 13.69
CA LYS A 14 -13.99 -16.27 14.02
C LYS A 14 -14.88 -15.97 12.83
N ARG A 15 -14.49 -15.01 11.97
CA ARG A 15 -15.35 -14.48 10.91
C ARG A 15 -15.02 -15.10 9.56
N ASP A 16 -14.40 -14.32 8.67
CA ASP A 16 -14.26 -14.71 7.27
C ASP A 16 -13.41 -15.96 7.09
N ARG A 17 -12.38 -16.14 7.92
CA ARG A 17 -11.40 -17.24 7.83
C ARG A 17 -10.82 -17.34 6.42
N TRP A 18 -10.57 -16.18 5.84
CA TRP A 18 -10.15 -16.03 4.46
C TRP A 18 -8.79 -15.36 4.38
N VAL A 19 -8.21 -15.38 3.18
CA VAL A 19 -6.91 -14.77 2.91
C VAL A 19 -7.14 -13.37 2.35
N TRP A 20 -6.75 -12.35 3.12
CA TRP A 20 -6.86 -10.94 2.76
C TRP A 20 -5.49 -10.29 2.72
N SER A 21 -5.16 -9.55 1.64
CA SER A 21 -3.81 -9.02 1.42
C SER A 21 -3.40 -8.00 2.48
N GLY A 22 -4.31 -7.12 2.87
CA GLY A 22 -4.04 -6.11 3.90
C GLY A 22 -3.76 -6.71 5.27
N ASP A 23 -4.46 -7.82 5.63
CA ASP A 23 -4.23 -8.54 6.88
C ASP A 23 -2.96 -9.39 6.82
N ALA A 24 -2.69 -9.96 5.67
CA ALA A 24 -1.58 -10.89 5.47
C ALA A 24 -0.21 -10.20 5.59
N ILE A 25 -0.04 -8.97 5.08
CA ILE A 25 1.26 -8.27 5.10
C ILE A 25 1.81 -8.13 6.51
N GLN A 26 0.98 -7.81 7.50
CA GLN A 26 1.43 -7.71 8.89
C GLN A 26 1.63 -9.08 9.54
N SER A 27 0.81 -10.06 9.17
CA SER A 27 1.02 -11.44 9.60
C SER A 27 2.37 -11.97 9.09
N TYR A 28 2.81 -11.57 7.89
CA TYR A 28 4.15 -11.91 7.38
C TYR A 28 5.24 -11.28 8.24
N LEU A 29 5.13 -10.00 8.60
CA LEU A 29 6.10 -9.34 9.48
C LEU A 29 6.22 -10.07 10.82
N MET A 30 5.10 -10.37 11.47
CA MET A 30 5.10 -11.17 12.70
C MET A 30 5.75 -12.53 12.50
N ASN A 31 5.49 -13.19 11.38
CA ASN A 31 6.07 -14.49 11.05
C ASN A 31 7.58 -14.43 10.88
N TYR A 32 8.11 -13.40 10.22
CA TYR A 32 9.56 -13.26 10.03
C TYR A 32 10.31 -13.14 11.35
N TYR A 33 9.72 -12.52 12.37
CA TYR A 33 10.33 -12.37 13.68
C TYR A 33 10.10 -13.56 14.61
N LEU A 34 9.00 -14.32 14.45
CA LEU A 34 8.59 -15.32 15.44
C LEU A 34 8.82 -16.76 14.98
N PHE A 35 8.48 -17.11 13.73
CA PHE A 35 8.45 -18.49 13.26
C PHE A 35 9.29 -18.74 12.01
N PHE A 36 9.43 -17.74 11.20
CA PHE A 36 10.11 -17.80 9.90
C PHE A 36 9.60 -18.90 8.95
N ASP A 37 8.28 -19.15 8.95
CA ASP A 37 7.65 -20.04 7.97
C ASP A 37 7.52 -19.34 6.62
N SER A 38 8.61 -19.36 5.83
CA SER A 38 8.68 -18.75 4.51
C SER A 38 7.77 -19.43 3.47
N GLU A 39 7.49 -20.72 3.63
CA GLU A 39 6.65 -21.48 2.69
C GLU A 39 5.18 -21.05 2.79
N SER A 40 4.67 -20.84 3.98
CA SER A 40 3.30 -20.30 4.15
C SER A 40 3.17 -18.87 3.61
N VAL A 41 4.22 -18.05 3.73
CA VAL A 41 4.24 -16.71 3.12
C VAL A 41 4.19 -16.80 1.60
N LYS A 42 5.06 -17.59 0.97
CA LYS A 42 5.08 -17.79 -0.49
C LYS A 42 3.73 -18.24 -1.03
N ARG A 43 3.14 -19.27 -0.39
CA ARG A 43 1.83 -19.77 -0.79
C ARG A 43 0.75 -18.70 -0.70
N THR A 44 0.76 -17.90 0.35
CA THR A 44 -0.21 -16.84 0.57
C THR A 44 -0.05 -15.71 -0.47
N ILE A 45 1.17 -15.23 -0.72
CA ILE A 45 1.45 -14.24 -1.76
C ILE A 45 1.00 -14.75 -3.14
N TRP A 46 1.31 -16.01 -3.45
CA TRP A 46 0.93 -16.62 -4.73
C TRP A 46 -0.58 -16.73 -4.90
N LEU A 47 -1.29 -17.14 -3.86
CA LEU A 47 -2.76 -17.26 -3.86
C LEU A 47 -3.42 -15.90 -4.08
N LEU A 48 -2.97 -14.87 -3.36
CA LEU A 48 -3.53 -13.52 -3.38
C LEU A 48 -3.38 -12.83 -4.74
N ARG A 49 -2.41 -13.24 -5.56
CA ARG A 49 -2.29 -12.77 -6.94
C ARG A 49 -3.51 -13.13 -7.80
N GLY A 50 -4.19 -14.21 -7.48
CA GLY A 50 -5.30 -14.72 -8.30
C GLY A 50 -4.86 -15.31 -9.64
N LYS A 51 -5.80 -15.45 -10.58
CA LYS A 51 -5.59 -16.07 -11.89
C LYS A 51 -5.31 -15.02 -12.98
N ASP A 52 -4.78 -15.47 -14.11
CA ASP A 52 -4.70 -14.67 -15.33
C ASP A 52 -5.88 -15.02 -16.26
N PRO A 53 -6.40 -14.05 -17.07
CA PRO A 53 -6.02 -12.64 -17.04
C PRO A 53 -6.47 -11.92 -15.75
N VAL A 54 -5.74 -10.84 -15.37
CA VAL A 54 -6.14 -10.00 -14.23
C VAL A 54 -7.39 -9.22 -14.60
N THR A 55 -8.46 -9.38 -13.84
CA THR A 55 -9.76 -8.73 -14.09
C THR A 55 -10.25 -7.89 -12.91
N SER A 56 -9.55 -7.97 -11.77
CA SER A 56 -9.88 -7.23 -10.56
C SER A 56 -8.64 -6.96 -9.71
N HIS A 57 -8.74 -6.04 -8.79
CA HIS A 57 -7.79 -5.86 -7.71
C HIS A 57 -7.70 -7.12 -6.82
N SER A 58 -6.59 -7.27 -6.09
CA SER A 58 -6.44 -8.33 -5.08
C SER A 58 -7.59 -8.24 -4.07
N ASN A 59 -8.28 -9.35 -3.83
CA ASN A 59 -9.50 -9.39 -3.02
C ASN A 59 -10.61 -8.38 -3.46
N THR A 60 -10.60 -7.88 -4.70
CA THR A 60 -11.44 -6.78 -5.23
C THR A 60 -11.22 -5.41 -4.55
N ILE A 61 -10.22 -5.29 -3.70
CA ILE A 61 -9.89 -4.10 -2.91
C ILE A 61 -8.66 -3.41 -3.50
N MET A 62 -8.77 -2.12 -3.80
CA MET A 62 -7.72 -1.38 -4.51
C MET A 62 -6.42 -1.30 -3.71
N ASP A 63 -6.47 -0.83 -2.48
CA ASP A 63 -5.32 -0.73 -1.57
C ASP A 63 -4.71 -2.10 -1.24
N TYR A 64 -5.48 -3.18 -1.22
CA TYR A 64 -4.98 -4.54 -1.00
C TYR A 64 -4.06 -5.03 -2.12
N THR A 65 -4.26 -4.54 -3.35
CA THR A 65 -3.32 -4.77 -4.45
C THR A 65 -1.96 -4.14 -4.16
N PHE A 66 -1.93 -2.95 -3.59
CA PHE A 66 -0.67 -2.28 -3.24
C PHE A 66 0.05 -3.01 -2.10
N TYR A 67 -0.66 -3.42 -1.07
CA TYR A 67 -0.08 -4.26 0.00
C TYR A 67 0.47 -5.58 -0.53
N TRP A 68 -0.16 -6.16 -1.54
CA TRP A 68 0.37 -7.37 -2.19
C TRP A 68 1.73 -7.11 -2.84
N PHE A 69 1.93 -5.99 -3.56
CA PHE A 69 3.25 -5.65 -4.12
C PHE A 69 4.30 -5.48 -3.02
N LEU A 70 3.98 -4.72 -1.98
CA LEU A 70 4.89 -4.50 -0.86
C LEU A 70 5.30 -5.83 -0.20
N SER A 71 4.35 -6.75 -0.04
CA SER A 71 4.60 -8.07 0.55
C SER A 71 5.64 -8.89 -0.22
N VAL A 72 5.70 -8.77 -1.54
CA VAL A 72 6.67 -9.50 -2.37
C VAL A 72 8.10 -9.02 -2.10
N TYR A 73 8.28 -7.70 -2.04
CA TYR A 73 9.60 -7.14 -1.76
C TYR A 73 10.03 -7.40 -0.32
N ASP A 74 9.13 -7.24 0.64
CA ASP A 74 9.40 -7.54 2.05
C ASP A 74 9.77 -9.02 2.22
N TYR A 75 9.09 -9.93 1.54
CA TYR A 75 9.47 -11.35 1.55
C TYR A 75 10.93 -11.54 1.12
N TYR A 76 11.36 -10.87 0.05
CA TYR A 76 12.75 -10.93 -0.38
C TYR A 76 13.70 -10.36 0.67
N LEU A 77 13.39 -9.22 1.27
CA LEU A 77 14.24 -8.59 2.28
C LEU A 77 14.50 -9.51 3.48
N TYR A 78 13.48 -10.24 3.93
CA TYR A 78 13.59 -11.14 5.08
C TYR A 78 14.14 -12.53 4.74
N SER A 79 13.90 -13.04 3.54
CA SER A 79 14.28 -14.42 3.17
C SER A 79 15.51 -14.52 2.28
N GLY A 80 15.81 -13.49 1.49
CA GLY A 80 16.82 -13.54 0.42
C GLY A 80 16.43 -14.41 -0.78
N ASP A 81 15.18 -14.90 -0.86
CA ASP A 81 14.70 -15.84 -1.87
C ASP A 81 14.45 -15.14 -3.22
N ARG A 82 15.55 -14.86 -3.93
CA ARG A 82 15.51 -14.28 -5.28
C ARG A 82 14.80 -15.21 -6.28
N GLN A 83 14.85 -16.52 -6.07
CA GLN A 83 14.20 -17.47 -6.98
C GLN A 83 12.69 -17.30 -6.98
N PHE A 84 12.08 -17.11 -5.82
CA PHE A 84 10.65 -16.84 -5.70
C PHE A 84 10.25 -15.53 -6.40
N VAL A 85 11.03 -14.46 -6.20
CA VAL A 85 10.80 -13.18 -6.90
C VAL A 85 10.86 -13.36 -8.42
N ASN A 86 11.87 -14.08 -8.94
CA ASN A 86 11.98 -14.39 -10.36
C ASN A 86 10.75 -15.13 -10.92
N GLN A 87 10.23 -16.10 -10.17
CA GLN A 87 9.04 -16.86 -10.58
C GLN A 87 7.76 -16.01 -10.58
N LEU A 88 7.66 -15.08 -9.63
CA LEU A 88 6.47 -14.26 -9.44
C LEU A 88 6.46 -13.00 -10.32
N TYR A 89 7.62 -12.48 -10.72
CA TYR A 89 7.77 -11.20 -11.40
C TYR A 89 6.89 -11.04 -12.67
N PRO A 90 6.74 -12.02 -13.58
CA PRO A 90 5.81 -11.90 -14.71
C PRO A 90 4.36 -11.66 -14.26
N ARG A 91 3.97 -12.23 -13.13
CA ARG A 91 2.64 -12.04 -12.54
C ARG A 91 2.50 -10.68 -11.85
N MET A 92 3.60 -10.14 -11.33
CA MET A 92 3.65 -8.76 -10.84
C MET A 92 3.46 -7.77 -11.99
N GLN A 93 4.13 -8.01 -13.13
CA GLN A 93 3.98 -7.18 -14.32
C GLN A 93 2.53 -7.12 -14.81
N THR A 94 1.85 -8.26 -14.97
CA THR A 94 0.45 -8.29 -15.41
C THR A 94 -0.50 -7.63 -14.41
N MET A 95 -0.25 -7.73 -13.10
CA MET A 95 -1.02 -6.99 -12.09
C MET A 95 -0.75 -5.49 -12.16
N MET A 96 0.51 -5.08 -12.34
CA MET A 96 0.85 -3.66 -12.46
C MET A 96 0.27 -3.06 -13.76
N ASP A 97 0.28 -3.79 -14.87
CA ASP A 97 -0.34 -3.34 -16.13
C ASP A 97 -1.85 -3.15 -15.95
N TYR A 98 -2.53 -4.02 -15.19
CA TYR A 98 -3.93 -3.82 -14.81
C TYR A 98 -4.13 -2.51 -14.04
N VAL A 99 -3.28 -2.24 -13.04
CA VAL A 99 -3.34 -1.00 -12.23
C VAL A 99 -3.07 0.23 -13.12
N LEU A 100 -2.03 0.17 -13.95
CA LEU A 100 -1.67 1.27 -14.87
C LEU A 100 -2.77 1.57 -15.88
N GLY A 101 -3.48 0.56 -16.36
CA GLY A 101 -4.64 0.71 -17.26
C GLY A 101 -5.84 1.41 -16.57
N ARG A 102 -5.81 1.60 -15.27
CA ARG A 102 -6.86 2.24 -14.45
C ARG A 102 -6.44 3.60 -13.89
N THR A 103 -5.31 4.12 -14.30
CA THR A 103 -4.90 5.48 -13.94
C THR A 103 -5.65 6.51 -14.78
N ASN A 104 -5.93 7.66 -14.16
CA ASN A 104 -6.53 8.79 -14.85
C ASN A 104 -5.48 9.55 -15.71
N LYS A 105 -5.92 10.64 -16.37
CA LYS A 105 -5.03 11.49 -17.19
C LYS A 105 -3.84 12.09 -16.44
N ASN A 106 -3.91 12.17 -15.11
CA ASN A 106 -2.83 12.65 -14.26
C ASN A 106 -1.84 11.52 -13.89
N GLY A 107 -2.13 10.27 -14.28
CA GLY A 107 -1.35 9.08 -13.88
C GLY A 107 -1.57 8.68 -12.42
N MET A 108 -2.69 9.08 -11.84
CA MET A 108 -3.12 8.72 -10.49
C MET A 108 -4.23 7.68 -10.54
N VAL A 109 -4.36 6.86 -9.52
CA VAL A 109 -5.44 5.88 -9.40
C VAL A 109 -6.68 6.52 -8.77
N GLU A 110 -7.84 6.11 -9.27
CA GLU A 110 -9.14 6.42 -8.70
C GLU A 110 -9.98 5.15 -8.66
N GLY A 111 -10.86 5.03 -7.69
CA GLY A 111 -11.82 3.93 -7.65
C GLY A 111 -12.76 3.97 -8.86
N MET A 112 -12.78 2.89 -9.63
CA MET A 112 -13.68 2.72 -10.77
C MET A 112 -14.86 1.82 -10.40
N SER A 113 -15.86 1.75 -11.29
CA SER A 113 -16.97 0.82 -11.08
C SER A 113 -16.46 -0.62 -10.88
N GLY A 114 -16.88 -1.25 -9.80
CA GLY A 114 -16.45 -2.59 -9.39
C GLY A 114 -15.23 -2.64 -8.47
N ASP A 115 -14.56 -1.53 -8.23
CA ASP A 115 -13.49 -1.46 -7.25
C ASP A 115 -14.03 -1.15 -5.86
N TRP A 116 -13.45 -1.79 -4.89
CA TRP A 116 -13.66 -1.42 -3.49
C TRP A 116 -12.47 -0.58 -3.02
N VAL A 117 -12.67 0.73 -2.90
CA VAL A 117 -11.74 1.64 -2.23
C VAL A 117 -12.00 1.52 -0.74
N PHE A 118 -11.09 0.85 -0.02
CA PHE A 118 -11.36 0.47 1.37
C PHE A 118 -10.76 1.45 2.39
N VAL A 119 -9.48 1.70 2.35
CA VAL A 119 -8.67 2.47 3.32
C VAL A 119 -8.62 1.79 4.68
N ASP A 120 -9.71 1.78 5.46
CA ASP A 120 -9.78 1.18 6.79
C ASP A 120 -11.24 1.05 7.28
N TRP A 121 -11.44 0.25 8.31
CA TRP A 121 -12.65 0.21 9.15
C TRP A 121 -12.66 1.37 10.15
N ALA A 122 -12.77 2.59 9.66
CA ALA A 122 -12.79 3.78 10.50
C ALA A 122 -14.15 3.99 11.16
N ASP A 123 -14.15 4.51 12.39
CA ASP A 123 -15.38 4.85 13.12
C ASP A 123 -16.14 6.04 12.50
N GLY A 124 -15.45 6.86 11.69
CA GLY A 124 -16.03 7.96 10.94
C GLY A 124 -16.15 7.68 9.46
N TYR A 125 -16.95 8.50 8.77
CA TYR A 125 -17.07 8.44 7.32
C TYR A 125 -15.77 8.91 6.65
N LEU A 126 -15.25 8.09 5.75
CA LEU A 126 -14.16 8.46 4.85
C LEU A 126 -14.72 8.68 3.45
N ASP A 127 -14.58 9.90 2.90
CA ASP A 127 -14.92 10.15 1.49
C ASP A 127 -13.95 9.39 0.58
N LYS A 128 -14.49 8.61 -0.35
CA LYS A 128 -13.70 7.73 -1.23
C LYS A 128 -13.80 8.15 -2.70
N LYS A 129 -14.09 9.42 -2.94
CA LYS A 129 -14.21 10.00 -4.28
C LYS A 129 -12.90 10.62 -4.75
N GLY A 130 -12.68 10.53 -6.06
CA GLY A 130 -11.54 11.14 -6.72
C GLY A 130 -10.20 10.51 -6.34
N GLU A 131 -9.16 11.29 -6.39
CA GLU A 131 -7.80 10.89 -6.09
C GLU A 131 -7.57 10.90 -4.57
N LEU A 132 -7.56 9.73 -3.92
CA LEU A 132 -7.23 9.62 -2.49
C LEU A 132 -5.72 9.69 -2.30
N SER A 133 -5.24 10.58 -1.45
CA SER A 133 -3.81 10.71 -1.15
C SER A 133 -3.21 9.42 -0.59
N PHE A 134 -3.94 8.69 0.23
CA PHE A 134 -3.58 7.38 0.76
C PHE A 134 -3.26 6.37 -0.35
N GLU A 135 -4.14 6.25 -1.35
CA GLU A 135 -3.96 5.31 -2.46
C GLU A 135 -2.76 5.69 -3.35
N GLN A 136 -2.55 7.01 -3.57
CA GLN A 136 -1.42 7.46 -4.37
C GLN A 136 -0.07 7.18 -3.68
N VAL A 137 0.01 7.33 -2.37
CA VAL A 137 1.22 7.01 -1.59
C VAL A 137 1.54 5.51 -1.70
N LEU A 138 0.54 4.64 -1.51
CA LEU A 138 0.72 3.19 -1.66
C LEU A 138 1.02 2.77 -3.10
N PHE A 139 0.39 3.40 -4.09
CA PHE A 139 0.67 3.15 -5.50
C PHE A 139 2.09 3.55 -5.87
N CYS A 140 2.56 4.72 -5.40
CA CYS A 140 3.94 5.15 -5.59
C CYS A 140 4.91 4.12 -5.00
N ARG A 141 4.69 3.66 -3.77
CA ARG A 141 5.52 2.62 -3.14
C ARG A 141 5.48 1.30 -3.91
N SER A 142 4.34 0.94 -4.49
CA SER A 142 4.20 -0.26 -5.34
C SER A 142 5.03 -0.15 -6.63
N LEU A 143 5.09 1.03 -7.25
CA LEU A 143 5.95 1.28 -8.41
C LEU A 143 7.43 1.19 -8.05
N GLU A 144 7.84 1.74 -6.90
CA GLU A 144 9.21 1.58 -6.37
C GLU A 144 9.54 0.10 -6.12
N THR A 145 8.59 -0.66 -5.55
CA THR A 145 8.72 -2.10 -5.35
C THR A 145 8.90 -2.84 -6.68
N MET A 146 8.14 -2.47 -7.72
CA MET A 146 8.30 -3.04 -9.05
C MET A 146 9.70 -2.76 -9.63
N ALA A 147 10.23 -1.54 -9.45
CA ALA A 147 11.57 -1.19 -9.89
C ALA A 147 12.65 -2.02 -9.17
N LEU A 148 12.53 -2.18 -7.86
CA LEU A 148 13.42 -3.01 -7.04
C LEU A 148 13.36 -4.50 -7.45
N CYS A 149 12.16 -5.05 -7.68
CA CYS A 149 12.01 -6.42 -8.13
C CYS A 149 12.54 -6.61 -9.56
N ALA A 150 12.34 -5.62 -10.46
CA ALA A 150 12.92 -5.64 -11.81
C ALA A 150 14.45 -5.70 -11.78
N ASP A 151 15.10 -4.90 -10.93
CA ASP A 151 16.55 -4.95 -10.73
C ASP A 151 17.01 -6.33 -10.22
N LEU A 152 16.31 -6.88 -9.24
CA LEU A 152 16.60 -8.22 -8.70
C LEU A 152 16.56 -9.32 -9.76
N VAL A 153 15.62 -9.27 -10.69
CA VAL A 153 15.50 -10.28 -11.76
C VAL A 153 16.35 -9.96 -13.00
N GLY A 154 16.95 -8.77 -13.06
CA GLY A 154 17.81 -8.33 -14.17
C GLY A 154 17.05 -7.70 -15.34
N ASP A 155 15.78 -7.35 -15.17
CA ASP A 155 14.96 -6.62 -16.16
C ASP A 155 15.26 -5.11 -16.09
N LYS A 156 16.30 -4.67 -16.82
CA LYS A 156 16.73 -3.27 -16.81
C LYS A 156 15.71 -2.31 -17.44
N ASP A 157 14.99 -2.75 -18.46
CA ASP A 157 13.95 -1.93 -19.09
C ASP A 157 12.76 -1.74 -18.13
N GLY A 158 12.35 -2.81 -17.47
CA GLY A 158 11.34 -2.79 -16.42
C GLY A 158 11.76 -1.89 -15.26
N GLN A 159 12.99 -1.99 -14.78
CA GLN A 159 13.53 -1.13 -13.74
C GLN A 159 13.38 0.35 -14.10
N GLN A 160 13.90 0.77 -15.26
CA GLN A 160 13.82 2.17 -15.72
C GLN A 160 12.37 2.64 -15.91
N LYS A 161 11.49 1.78 -16.46
CA LYS A 161 10.05 2.08 -16.61
C LYS A 161 9.44 2.42 -15.27
N TYR A 162 9.61 1.56 -14.28
CA TYR A 162 8.95 1.72 -12.98
C TYR A 162 9.58 2.83 -12.13
N GLU A 163 10.90 3.04 -12.17
CA GLU A 163 11.57 4.17 -11.54
C GLU A 163 11.04 5.51 -12.09
N LYS A 164 10.88 5.62 -13.41
CA LYS A 164 10.32 6.81 -14.05
C LYS A 164 8.88 7.06 -13.63
N LEU A 165 8.04 6.02 -13.58
CA LEU A 165 6.65 6.13 -13.16
C LEU A 165 6.54 6.52 -11.68
N ALA A 166 7.32 5.88 -10.80
CA ALA A 166 7.37 6.20 -9.39
C ALA A 166 7.80 7.65 -9.14
N SER A 167 8.89 8.08 -9.79
CA SER A 167 9.40 9.45 -9.67
C SER A 167 8.38 10.48 -10.16
N ALA A 168 7.71 10.20 -11.29
CA ALA A 168 6.69 11.09 -11.84
C ALA A 168 5.45 11.19 -10.92
N LEU A 169 5.04 10.09 -10.29
CA LEU A 169 3.94 10.10 -9.33
C LEU A 169 4.35 10.79 -8.03
N LYS A 170 5.52 10.47 -7.48
CA LYS A 170 6.05 11.08 -6.25
C LYS A 170 6.13 12.61 -6.37
N ALA A 171 6.59 13.11 -7.52
CA ALA A 171 6.67 14.56 -7.79
C ALA A 171 5.30 15.26 -7.80
N LYS A 172 4.20 14.51 -7.97
CA LYS A 172 2.84 15.04 -7.97
C LYS A 172 2.17 14.99 -6.59
N LEU A 173 2.65 14.16 -5.66
CA LEU A 173 2.01 13.98 -4.35
C LEU A 173 1.89 15.31 -3.60
N GLU A 174 3.01 16.01 -3.45
CA GLU A 174 3.03 17.27 -2.71
C GLU A 174 2.22 18.38 -3.39
N PRO A 175 2.38 18.69 -4.68
CA PRO A 175 1.57 19.72 -5.33
C PRO A 175 0.06 19.43 -5.32
N THR A 176 -0.33 18.15 -5.31
CA THR A 176 -1.74 17.77 -5.34
C THR A 176 -2.38 17.77 -3.96
N PHE A 177 -1.67 17.25 -2.93
CA PHE A 177 -2.30 16.95 -1.64
C PHE A 177 -1.78 17.78 -0.47
N TRP A 178 -0.59 18.41 -0.58
CA TRP A 178 -0.08 19.21 0.53
C TRP A 178 -0.88 20.49 0.73
N ASN A 179 -1.34 20.70 1.95
CA ASN A 179 -2.03 21.93 2.34
C ASN A 179 -1.19 22.70 3.38
N ASN A 180 -0.72 23.89 2.99
CA ASN A 180 0.15 24.71 3.84
C ASN A 180 -0.53 25.22 5.10
N GLN A 181 -1.84 25.41 5.11
CA GLN A 181 -2.57 25.86 6.32
C GLN A 181 -2.72 24.71 7.31
N LYS A 182 -2.94 23.51 6.81
CA LYS A 182 -3.12 22.30 7.61
C LYS A 182 -1.79 21.60 7.97
N GLN A 183 -0.70 21.97 7.29
CA GLN A 183 0.62 21.34 7.42
C GLN A 183 0.56 19.80 7.26
N ALA A 184 -0.21 19.36 6.28
CA ALA A 184 -0.53 17.94 6.06
C ALA A 184 -0.98 17.68 4.62
N PHE A 185 -0.97 16.41 4.22
CA PHE A 185 -1.74 15.96 3.07
C PHE A 185 -3.24 15.94 3.42
N VAL A 186 -4.06 16.54 2.55
CA VAL A 186 -5.51 16.39 2.59
C VAL A 186 -5.90 14.97 2.18
N HIS A 187 -7.10 14.55 2.59
CA HIS A 187 -7.57 13.18 2.37
C HIS A 187 -7.70 12.83 0.88
N ASN A 188 -8.33 13.70 0.09
CA ASN A 188 -8.54 13.47 -1.33
C ASN A 188 -8.54 14.79 -2.13
N CYS A 189 -8.45 14.61 -3.44
CA CYS A 189 -8.63 15.65 -4.45
C CYS A 189 -9.72 15.20 -5.43
N VAL A 190 -10.73 16.02 -5.65
CA VAL A 190 -11.84 15.71 -6.56
C VAL A 190 -11.89 16.80 -7.62
N ASP A 191 -11.80 16.44 -8.90
CA ASP A 191 -11.77 17.37 -10.02
C ASP A 191 -10.74 18.51 -9.86
N GLY A 192 -9.56 18.18 -9.33
CA GLY A 192 -8.46 19.13 -9.10
C GLY A 192 -8.64 20.03 -7.89
N ARG A 193 -9.62 19.77 -7.02
CA ARG A 193 -9.88 20.53 -5.79
C ARG A 193 -9.57 19.69 -4.56
N GLN A 194 -8.70 20.20 -3.72
CA GLN A 194 -8.40 19.59 -2.42
C GLN A 194 -9.65 19.60 -1.52
N SER A 195 -9.89 18.48 -0.83
CA SER A 195 -10.89 18.45 0.25
C SER A 195 -10.40 19.17 1.50
N ASP A 196 -11.34 19.51 2.39
CA ASP A 196 -11.00 20.07 3.71
C ASP A 196 -10.60 18.99 4.73
N ALA A 197 -10.83 17.73 4.43
CA ALA A 197 -10.54 16.63 5.34
C ALA A 197 -9.04 16.31 5.40
N VAL A 198 -8.53 16.09 6.62
CA VAL A 198 -7.20 15.52 6.87
C VAL A 198 -7.41 14.23 7.65
N THR A 199 -6.73 13.18 7.23
CA THR A 199 -6.75 11.87 7.89
C THR A 199 -5.33 11.41 8.20
N ARG A 200 -5.20 10.46 9.11
CA ARG A 200 -3.89 9.92 9.50
C ARG A 200 -3.27 9.02 8.42
N TYR A 201 -4.08 8.42 7.56
CA TYR A 201 -3.66 7.35 6.64
C TYR A 201 -2.56 7.76 5.66
N ALA A 202 -2.82 8.74 4.79
CA ALA A 202 -1.80 9.21 3.84
C ALA A 202 -0.61 9.84 4.55
N ASN A 203 -0.88 10.56 5.64
CA ASN A 203 0.12 11.29 6.40
C ASN A 203 1.11 10.34 7.10
N MET A 204 0.64 9.27 7.75
CA MET A 204 1.53 8.28 8.35
C MET A 204 2.38 7.55 7.31
N PHE A 205 1.78 7.15 6.17
CA PHE A 205 2.54 6.45 5.12
C PHE A 205 3.54 7.36 4.42
N SER A 206 3.25 8.66 4.24
CA SER A 206 4.21 9.60 3.65
C SER A 206 5.43 9.83 4.53
N VAL A 207 5.25 9.76 5.86
CA VAL A 207 6.37 9.77 6.83
C VAL A 207 7.08 8.41 6.82
N PHE A 208 6.35 7.32 6.92
CA PHE A 208 6.90 5.96 6.97
C PHE A 208 7.75 5.59 5.75
N PHE A 209 7.36 6.06 4.55
CA PHE A 209 8.11 5.82 3.31
C PHE A 209 9.12 6.93 2.98
N ASP A 210 9.28 7.92 3.83
CA ASP A 210 10.22 9.04 3.62
C ASP A 210 9.95 9.82 2.31
N TYR A 211 8.66 10.19 2.09
CA TYR A 211 8.24 10.89 0.86
C TYR A 211 8.27 12.42 0.98
N LEU A 212 8.52 12.94 2.16
CA LEU A 212 8.55 14.38 2.46
C LEU A 212 9.89 14.74 3.12
N ASN A 213 10.25 16.01 3.04
CA ASN A 213 11.42 16.51 3.78
C ASN A 213 11.18 16.50 5.30
N ALA A 214 12.25 16.59 6.08
CA ALA A 214 12.21 16.49 7.55
C ALA A 214 11.26 17.49 8.21
N ASP A 215 11.19 18.72 7.71
CA ASP A 215 10.31 19.77 8.29
C ASP A 215 8.85 19.39 8.12
N LYS A 216 8.45 18.88 6.94
CA LYS A 216 7.08 18.44 6.66
C LYS A 216 6.73 17.15 7.40
N GLN A 217 7.67 16.21 7.53
CA GLN A 217 7.46 15.03 8.36
C GLN A 217 7.20 15.42 9.81
N GLN A 218 8.01 16.33 10.35
CA GLN A 218 7.81 16.83 11.72
C GLN A 218 6.49 17.59 11.86
N ALA A 219 6.11 18.38 10.87
CA ALA A 219 4.80 19.07 10.85
C ALA A 219 3.65 18.05 10.89
N ILE A 220 3.68 17.00 10.08
CA ILE A 220 2.69 15.91 10.09
C ILE A 220 2.63 15.22 11.46
N LYS A 221 3.78 14.89 12.06
CA LYS A 221 3.80 14.27 13.39
C LYS A 221 3.03 15.11 14.41
N GLN A 222 3.20 16.44 14.38
CA GLN A 222 2.55 17.35 15.33
C GLN A 222 1.09 17.66 14.97
N SER A 223 0.82 18.01 13.69
CA SER A 223 -0.50 18.49 13.27
C SER A 223 -1.52 17.37 13.01
N VAL A 224 -1.05 16.12 12.78
CA VAL A 224 -1.92 15.00 12.41
C VAL A 224 -1.79 13.83 13.38
N LEU A 225 -0.58 13.24 13.50
CA LEU A 225 -0.43 11.95 14.18
C LEU A 225 -0.56 12.07 15.71
N LEU A 226 -0.12 13.19 16.29
CA LEU A 226 -0.25 13.50 17.71
C LEU A 226 -1.43 14.40 18.04
N ASN A 227 -2.21 14.85 17.04
CA ASN A 227 -3.36 15.72 17.24
C ASN A 227 -4.62 14.88 17.55
N ASP A 228 -5.17 15.07 18.73
CA ASP A 228 -6.37 14.37 19.19
C ASP A 228 -7.67 14.78 18.46
N GLU A 229 -7.68 15.91 17.77
CA GLU A 229 -8.83 16.36 16.97
C GLU A 229 -8.93 15.63 15.62
N ILE A 230 -7.83 15.01 15.14
CA ILE A 230 -7.83 14.21 13.92
C ILE A 230 -8.30 12.79 14.24
N LEU A 231 -9.24 12.27 13.44
CA LEU A 231 -9.81 10.93 13.60
C LEU A 231 -8.72 9.90 13.86
N LYS A 232 -8.82 9.25 15.02
CA LYS A 232 -7.84 8.24 15.45
C LYS A 232 -8.03 6.95 14.67
N ILE A 233 -6.93 6.27 14.39
CA ILE A 233 -6.95 4.93 13.83
C ILE A 233 -7.33 3.95 14.95
N THR A 234 -8.39 3.18 14.73
CA THR A 234 -8.91 2.22 15.71
C THR A 234 -8.55 0.78 15.38
N THR A 235 -8.17 0.52 14.13
CA THR A 235 -7.77 -0.81 13.68
C THR A 235 -6.31 -1.13 14.03
N PRO A 236 -6.02 -2.28 14.64
CA PRO A 236 -4.66 -2.62 15.06
C PRO A 236 -3.65 -2.63 13.91
N TYR A 237 -4.05 -3.11 12.71
CA TYR A 237 -3.13 -3.23 11.60
C TYR A 237 -2.68 -1.86 11.03
N MET A 238 -3.54 -0.87 11.00
CA MET A 238 -3.17 0.49 10.59
C MET A 238 -2.40 1.24 11.70
N ARG A 239 -2.68 0.93 12.98
CA ARG A 239 -1.93 1.48 14.12
C ARG A 239 -0.45 1.13 14.08
N PHE A 240 -0.07 0.00 13.51
CA PHE A 240 1.34 -0.36 13.32
C PHE A 240 2.09 0.73 12.53
N TYR A 241 1.59 1.10 11.35
CA TYR A 241 2.24 2.11 10.51
C TYR A 241 2.25 3.51 11.15
N GLU A 242 1.21 3.84 11.92
CA GLU A 242 1.17 5.10 12.66
C GLU A 242 2.27 5.17 13.71
N LEU A 243 2.49 4.07 14.45
CA LEU A 243 3.53 3.99 15.46
C LEU A 243 4.94 4.02 14.85
N GLU A 244 5.16 3.28 13.76
CA GLU A 244 6.42 3.31 13.02
C GLU A 244 6.73 4.72 12.47
N ALA A 245 5.71 5.44 11.97
CA ALA A 245 5.89 6.81 11.49
C ALA A 245 6.23 7.80 12.62
N LEU A 246 5.90 7.51 13.87
CA LEU A 246 6.20 8.36 15.02
C LEU A 246 7.62 8.13 15.59
N CYS A 247 8.18 6.95 15.39
CA CYS A 247 9.56 6.64 15.77
C CYS A 247 10.56 7.30 14.81
#